data_d0468b0df1f8b944b5624ace98541f5f
#
_entry.id   d0468b0df1f8b944b5624ace98541f5f
#
_cell.length_a   1.000
_cell.length_b   1.000
_cell.length_c   1.000
_cell.angle_alpha   90.00
_cell.angle_beta   90.00
_cell.angle_gamma   90.00
#
_symmetry.space_group_name_H-M   'P 1'
#
loop_
_entity.id
_entity.type
_entity.pdbx_description
1 polymer ?
#
loop_
_entity_poly.entity_id
_entity_poly.type
_entity_poly.pdbx_seq_one_letter_code
_entity_poly.pdbx_strand_id
1 'polypeptide(L)'
;MSRKIYIYDTTLRDGAQGEGISFSSADKIRIAERLDNFGVHYIEGGWPGSNPKDMEFFTEAAKRKFKSAKVAAFGSTRRANTKCKDDPQIDMLVKANTPVVTLVGKTWSLHVREVIRTTPEENVAMIGDSVRFFKEHGKEVVYDAEHFFDGYKDDPRYALATLQAAQDSGADIVVLCDTNGGTMPGEVSRITAEVVTQMKCAVGIHTHNDSGVGVANALAAIEAGAVQVQGTINGYGERTGNCNMTSVIPCLVLKMGYDCISKENVARLRDLSMFVDDLANVRHDIRQPFVGATAFAHKGGIHVNAIEKVARSYEHIEPETVGNHRRVLVSELSGRSNILMKAHELGMDLSKDTPEVRDILQQLKQLENAGYEYEAADASFHILVQKLLRKHKPFFKPLTYYVTAAGLWHGMTPGLGSSSSSSSSSDENRIEATVDIEVGGQNVHTKEAGDGPVNALDKALRAALLNFYPAIANVQLIDYKVRILDGASGTAAKTRVIIESTDGTDTWGTVGVDANIIEASWEALVDSVEYKLFQDEKRK
;
A
#
# COMPACT_ATOMS: atom_id res chain seq x y z
N MET A 1 -29.44 13.75 13.63
CA MET A 1 -28.03 14.00 13.32
C MET A 1 -27.32 12.66 13.33
N SER A 2 -26.44 12.38 12.38
CA SER A 2 -25.65 11.15 12.40
C SER A 2 -24.71 11.16 13.61
N ARG A 3 -24.46 9.99 14.22
CA ARG A 3 -23.54 9.85 15.35
C ARG A 3 -22.12 10.17 14.88
N LYS A 4 -21.39 10.99 15.63
CA LYS A 4 -20.00 11.33 15.35
C LYS A 4 -19.09 10.18 15.77
N ILE A 5 -18.18 9.78 14.89
CA ILE A 5 -17.16 8.75 15.13
C ILE A 5 -15.78 9.40 15.03
N TYR A 6 -14.97 9.18 16.04
CA TYR A 6 -13.60 9.69 16.09
C TYR A 6 -12.64 8.69 15.49
N ILE A 7 -11.85 9.14 14.51
CA ILE A 7 -10.78 8.37 13.89
C ILE A 7 -9.49 8.64 14.66
N TYR A 8 -8.90 7.59 15.21
CA TYR A 8 -7.63 7.61 15.93
C TYR A 8 -6.61 6.81 15.13
N ASP A 9 -5.64 7.50 14.54
CA ASP A 9 -4.61 6.89 13.72
C ASP A 9 -3.38 6.52 14.55
N THR A 10 -2.97 5.27 14.52
CA THR A 10 -1.77 4.75 15.19
C THR A 10 -0.70 4.25 14.21
N THR A 11 -0.73 4.70 12.95
CA THR A 11 0.27 4.32 11.92
C THR A 11 1.70 4.59 12.37
N LEU A 12 1.93 5.72 13.06
CA LEU A 12 3.28 6.14 13.47
C LEU A 12 3.81 5.41 14.71
N ARG A 13 2.94 4.75 15.49
CA ARG A 13 3.36 3.98 16.68
C ARG A 13 3.17 2.49 16.46
N ASP A 14 1.92 1.99 16.43
CA ASP A 14 1.61 0.57 16.29
C ASP A 14 1.90 0.07 14.87
N GLY A 15 1.57 0.88 13.87
CA GLY A 15 1.91 0.61 12.48
C GLY A 15 3.41 0.44 12.26
N ALA A 16 4.24 1.22 12.94
CA ALA A 16 5.69 1.14 12.87
C ALA A 16 6.28 -0.13 13.55
N GLN A 17 5.47 -0.94 14.23
CA GLN A 17 5.86 -2.25 14.76
C GLN A 17 5.72 -3.38 13.73
N GLY A 18 5.16 -3.09 12.55
CA GLY A 18 5.07 -4.05 11.45
C GLY A 18 6.45 -4.45 10.93
N GLU A 19 6.61 -5.72 10.54
CA GLU A 19 7.84 -6.21 9.92
C GLU A 19 8.13 -5.42 8.64
N GLY A 20 9.36 -4.92 8.52
CA GLY A 20 9.80 -4.13 7.36
C GLY A 20 9.34 -2.66 7.37
N ILE A 21 8.59 -2.21 8.37
CA ILE A 21 8.13 -0.82 8.49
C ILE A 21 9.08 -0.03 9.38
N SER A 22 9.65 1.05 8.85
CA SER A 22 10.49 1.95 9.64
C SER A 22 10.35 3.38 9.15
N PHE A 23 9.97 4.28 10.03
CA PHE A 23 9.86 5.72 9.75
C PHE A 23 10.97 6.47 10.47
N SER A 24 11.60 7.44 9.80
CA SER A 24 12.40 8.46 10.46
C SER A 24 11.49 9.47 11.18
N SER A 25 12.07 10.31 12.06
CA SER A 25 11.33 11.41 12.69
C SER A 25 10.73 12.36 11.63
N ALA A 26 11.46 12.64 10.55
CA ALA A 26 11.00 13.47 9.45
C ALA A 26 9.81 12.83 8.70
N ASP A 27 9.85 11.51 8.44
CA ASP A 27 8.75 10.79 7.80
C ASP A 27 7.50 10.80 8.68
N LYS A 28 7.66 10.55 9.99
CA LYS A 28 6.56 10.65 10.95
C LYS A 28 5.87 12.02 10.91
N ILE A 29 6.63 13.10 10.83
CA ILE A 29 6.08 14.47 10.71
C ILE A 29 5.31 14.63 9.40
N ARG A 30 5.86 14.20 8.27
CA ARG A 30 5.20 14.29 6.96
C ARG A 30 3.89 13.51 6.94
N ILE A 31 3.88 12.29 7.51
CA ILE A 31 2.67 11.48 7.63
C ILE A 31 1.66 12.17 8.55
N ALA A 32 2.09 12.68 9.71
CA ALA A 32 1.20 13.39 10.64
C ALA A 32 0.52 14.61 10.01
N GLU A 33 1.26 15.43 9.25
CA GLU A 33 0.72 16.56 8.51
C GLU A 33 -0.29 16.11 7.43
N ARG A 34 -0.02 14.98 6.76
CA ARG A 34 -0.94 14.42 5.75
C ARG A 34 -2.22 13.89 6.39
N LEU A 35 -2.11 13.20 7.54
CA LEU A 35 -3.25 12.72 8.34
C LEU A 35 -4.10 13.88 8.88
N ASP A 36 -3.49 14.93 9.40
CA ASP A 36 -4.19 16.13 9.86
C ASP A 36 -4.98 16.80 8.72
N ASN A 37 -4.33 16.97 7.55
CA ASN A 37 -4.97 17.52 6.36
C ASN A 37 -6.09 16.60 5.79
N PHE A 38 -6.01 15.31 6.05
CA PHE A 38 -7.07 14.36 5.72
C PHE A 38 -8.24 14.42 6.70
N GLY A 39 -8.02 14.94 7.90
CA GLY A 39 -9.05 15.21 8.88
C GLY A 39 -9.20 14.14 9.95
N VAL A 40 -8.18 13.31 10.23
CA VAL A 40 -8.22 12.41 11.39
C VAL A 40 -8.28 13.22 12.69
N HIS A 41 -8.84 12.62 13.74
CA HIS A 41 -9.09 13.33 14.99
C HIS A 41 -7.93 13.19 15.98
N TYR A 42 -7.23 12.05 15.94
CA TYR A 42 -6.09 11.77 16.80
C TYR A 42 -4.97 11.12 16.00
N ILE A 43 -3.73 11.50 16.30
CA ILE A 43 -2.51 10.91 15.71
C ILE A 43 -1.61 10.47 16.86
N GLU A 44 -1.41 9.15 16.97
CA GLU A 44 -0.51 8.57 17.96
C GLU A 44 0.92 8.57 17.42
N GLY A 45 1.73 9.47 17.93
CA GLY A 45 3.04 9.76 17.37
C GLY A 45 4.15 8.75 17.74
N GLY A 46 3.99 8.04 18.85
CA GLY A 46 5.00 7.10 19.33
C GLY A 46 4.95 6.89 20.83
N TRP A 47 5.94 6.12 21.31
CA TRP A 47 6.17 5.85 22.72
C TRP A 47 7.44 6.58 23.19
N PRO A 48 7.34 7.77 23.80
CA PRO A 48 8.48 8.62 24.13
C PRO A 48 9.52 7.96 25.04
N GLY A 49 9.11 6.99 25.87
CA GLY A 49 10.00 6.22 26.74
C GLY A 49 10.71 5.03 26.10
N SER A 50 10.38 4.68 24.85
CA SER A 50 10.91 3.46 24.20
C SER A 50 12.12 3.73 23.32
N ASN A 51 12.15 4.85 22.60
CA ASN A 51 13.28 5.20 21.73
C ASN A 51 13.42 6.72 21.52
N PRO A 52 14.67 7.21 21.22
CA PRO A 52 14.94 8.63 21.00
C PRO A 52 14.19 9.26 19.81
N LYS A 53 13.90 8.48 18.74
CA LYS A 53 13.18 8.97 17.57
C LYS A 53 11.78 9.47 17.91
N ASP A 54 11.12 8.81 18.87
CA ASP A 54 9.76 9.19 19.25
C ASP A 54 9.76 10.50 20.04
N MET A 55 10.76 10.74 20.91
CA MET A 55 10.91 12.04 21.56
C MET A 55 11.24 13.17 20.58
N GLU A 56 12.06 12.88 19.57
CA GLU A 56 12.35 13.85 18.48
C GLU A 56 11.07 14.21 17.72
N PHE A 57 10.24 13.22 17.39
CA PHE A 57 8.94 13.46 16.76
C PHE A 57 8.08 14.42 17.59
N PHE A 58 7.92 14.20 18.90
CA PHE A 58 7.10 15.07 19.76
C PHE A 58 7.68 16.48 19.85
N THR A 59 9.00 16.60 19.91
CA THR A 59 9.69 17.91 19.89
C THR A 59 9.41 18.67 18.60
N GLU A 60 9.45 17.99 17.47
CA GLU A 60 9.16 18.59 16.16
C GLU A 60 7.67 18.87 15.95
N ALA A 61 6.80 17.96 16.40
CA ALA A 61 5.35 18.12 16.32
C ALA A 61 4.84 19.32 17.15
N ALA A 62 5.46 19.58 18.30
CA ALA A 62 5.11 20.72 19.14
C ALA A 62 5.34 22.09 18.46
N LYS A 63 6.22 22.17 17.46
CA LYS A 63 6.47 23.39 16.66
C LYS A 63 5.44 23.60 15.55
N ARG A 64 4.53 22.66 15.33
CA ARG A 64 3.54 22.64 14.24
C ARG A 64 2.14 22.90 14.75
N LYS A 65 1.31 23.44 13.87
CA LYS A 65 -0.10 23.66 14.17
C LYS A 65 -0.95 22.66 13.40
N PHE A 66 -1.40 21.64 14.07
CA PHE A 66 -2.41 20.72 13.54
C PHE A 66 -3.79 21.38 13.57
N LYS A 67 -4.58 21.21 12.50
CA LYS A 67 -5.89 21.87 12.33
C LYS A 67 -7.03 21.00 12.85
N SER A 68 -6.95 19.71 12.62
CA SER A 68 -8.00 18.74 12.88
C SER A 68 -7.61 17.76 13.98
N ALA A 69 -6.34 17.31 13.96
CA ALA A 69 -5.86 16.24 14.80
C ALA A 69 -5.26 16.74 16.14
N LYS A 70 -5.50 15.97 17.19
CA LYS A 70 -4.75 16.05 18.44
C LYS A 70 -3.64 14.99 18.42
N VAL A 71 -2.41 15.42 18.70
CA VAL A 71 -1.27 14.48 18.83
C VAL A 71 -1.35 13.79 20.19
N ALA A 72 -1.25 12.47 20.19
CA ALA A 72 -1.25 11.63 21.38
C ALA A 72 0.13 10.97 21.60
N ALA A 73 0.59 10.95 22.85
CA ALA A 73 1.73 10.16 23.27
C ALA A 73 1.25 8.87 23.93
N PHE A 74 1.80 7.73 23.50
CA PHE A 74 1.46 6.41 24.02
C PHE A 74 2.45 5.97 25.10
N GLY A 75 1.96 5.29 26.14
CA GLY A 75 2.79 4.67 27.15
C GLY A 75 2.00 3.77 28.07
N SER A 76 2.69 3.03 28.96
CA SER A 76 2.05 2.16 29.92
C SER A 76 1.62 2.92 31.19
N THR A 77 0.73 2.31 31.93
CA THR A 77 0.46 2.69 33.32
C THR A 77 1.73 2.64 34.16
N ARG A 78 1.76 3.30 35.33
CA ARG A 78 2.91 3.25 36.23
C ARG A 78 3.32 1.81 36.57
N ARG A 79 4.56 1.61 36.94
CA ARG A 79 5.04 0.32 37.41
C ARG A 79 4.43 -0.05 38.76
N ALA A 80 4.31 -1.36 39.01
CA ALA A 80 3.86 -1.88 40.31
C ALA A 80 4.70 -1.32 41.45
N ASN A 81 4.04 -0.95 42.55
CA ASN A 81 4.66 -0.41 43.77
C ASN A 81 5.48 0.89 43.56
N THR A 82 5.29 1.61 42.46
CA THR A 82 5.97 2.87 42.15
C THR A 82 4.92 4.00 42.07
N LYS A 83 5.22 5.18 42.58
CA LYS A 83 4.33 6.34 42.42
C LYS A 83 4.52 6.94 41.02
N CYS A 84 3.46 7.49 40.41
CA CYS A 84 3.52 8.10 39.06
C CYS A 84 4.65 9.14 38.93
N LYS A 85 4.84 10.01 39.94
CA LYS A 85 5.87 11.05 39.95
C LYS A 85 7.32 10.50 39.96
N ASP A 86 7.50 9.25 40.38
CA ASP A 86 8.78 8.60 40.53
C ASP A 86 9.03 7.55 39.42
N ASP A 87 8.08 7.40 38.47
CA ASP A 87 8.16 6.46 37.36
C ASP A 87 8.78 7.12 36.12
N PRO A 88 9.94 6.64 35.64
CA PRO A 88 10.62 7.22 34.49
C PRO A 88 9.79 7.19 33.19
N GLN A 89 8.89 6.21 32.99
CA GLN A 89 8.05 6.15 31.80
C GLN A 89 6.94 7.23 31.85
N ILE A 90 6.34 7.44 33.01
CA ILE A 90 5.38 8.52 33.23
C ILE A 90 6.06 9.89 33.01
N ASP A 91 7.28 10.07 33.51
CA ASP A 91 8.07 11.30 33.31
C ASP A 91 8.32 11.57 31.81
N MET A 92 8.61 10.54 30.99
CA MET A 92 8.78 10.71 29.55
C MET A 92 7.49 11.11 28.84
N LEU A 93 6.34 10.60 29.26
CA LEU A 93 5.02 11.02 28.76
C LEU A 93 4.73 12.49 29.11
N VAL A 94 5.09 12.94 30.32
CA VAL A 94 5.00 14.35 30.71
C VAL A 94 5.89 15.23 29.80
N LYS A 95 7.13 14.80 29.55
CA LYS A 95 8.10 15.52 28.71
C LYS A 95 7.67 15.60 27.24
N ALA A 96 6.96 14.60 26.72
CA ALA A 96 6.39 14.64 25.35
C ALA A 96 5.40 15.81 25.18
N ASN A 97 4.83 16.29 26.27
CA ASN A 97 3.98 17.48 26.34
C ASN A 97 2.84 17.53 25.30
N THR A 98 2.23 16.40 25.02
CA THR A 98 1.09 16.30 24.09
C THR A 98 -0.21 16.69 24.75
N PRO A 99 -1.25 17.13 24.01
CA PRO A 99 -2.58 17.40 24.55
C PRO A 99 -3.29 16.12 25.00
N VAL A 100 -2.96 14.97 24.40
CA VAL A 100 -3.56 13.67 24.68
C VAL A 100 -2.48 12.69 25.15
N VAL A 101 -2.81 11.88 26.14
CA VAL A 101 -1.99 10.75 26.58
C VAL A 101 -2.82 9.47 26.47
N THR A 102 -2.29 8.48 25.77
CA THR A 102 -2.88 7.14 25.68
C THR A 102 -2.11 6.20 26.59
N LEU A 103 -2.82 5.61 27.54
CA LEU A 103 -2.26 4.70 28.56
C LEU A 103 -2.70 3.27 28.28
N VAL A 104 -1.76 2.39 27.98
CA VAL A 104 -2.06 0.95 27.92
C VAL A 104 -1.96 0.32 29.31
N GLY A 105 -2.98 -0.44 29.67
CA GLY A 105 -3.02 -1.20 30.94
C GLY A 105 -3.53 -2.62 30.72
N LYS A 106 -3.07 -3.55 31.58
CA LYS A 106 -3.42 -4.96 31.48
C LYS A 106 -4.84 -5.21 31.98
N THR A 107 -5.65 -5.92 31.20
CA THR A 107 -7.05 -6.25 31.54
C THR A 107 -7.31 -7.75 31.64
N TRP A 108 -6.34 -8.55 31.26
CA TRP A 108 -6.39 -10.00 31.38
C TRP A 108 -5.62 -10.49 32.60
N SER A 109 -6.29 -11.20 33.50
CA SER A 109 -5.70 -11.70 34.75
C SER A 109 -4.45 -12.57 34.53
N LEU A 110 -4.37 -13.29 33.41
CA LEU A 110 -3.19 -14.03 32.98
C LEU A 110 -1.98 -13.09 32.83
N HIS A 111 -2.13 -11.97 32.11
CA HIS A 111 -1.05 -11.00 31.91
C HIS A 111 -0.63 -10.31 33.20
N VAL A 112 -1.59 -10.06 34.11
CA VAL A 112 -1.29 -9.45 35.42
C VAL A 112 -0.38 -10.36 36.25
N ARG A 113 -0.69 -11.66 36.31
CA ARG A 113 0.05 -12.61 37.11
C ARG A 113 1.37 -13.05 36.48
N GLU A 114 1.35 -13.38 35.19
CA GLU A 114 2.49 -14.05 34.54
C GLU A 114 3.43 -13.08 33.81
N VAL A 115 2.91 -11.96 33.28
CA VAL A 115 3.71 -11.01 32.49
C VAL A 115 4.22 -9.87 33.37
N ILE A 116 3.33 -9.08 34.00
CA ILE A 116 3.79 -7.98 34.85
C ILE A 116 4.00 -8.39 36.32
N ARG A 117 3.64 -9.61 36.68
CA ARG A 117 3.91 -10.27 37.98
C ARG A 117 3.48 -9.43 39.18
N THR A 118 2.24 -9.00 39.16
CA THR A 118 1.63 -8.22 40.25
C THR A 118 0.26 -8.79 40.62
N THR A 119 -0.42 -8.17 41.61
CA THR A 119 -1.76 -8.57 41.98
C THR A 119 -2.83 -7.84 41.16
N PRO A 120 -4.04 -8.40 41.01
CA PRO A 120 -5.17 -7.73 40.37
C PRO A 120 -5.48 -6.37 40.97
N GLU A 121 -5.42 -6.26 42.31
CA GLU A 121 -5.70 -5.04 43.09
C GLU A 121 -4.65 -3.95 42.76
N GLU A 122 -3.37 -4.32 42.74
CA GLU A 122 -2.31 -3.37 42.39
C GLU A 122 -2.43 -2.92 40.93
N ASN A 123 -2.76 -3.83 40.00
CA ASN A 123 -2.97 -3.45 38.59
C ASN A 123 -4.13 -2.45 38.44
N VAL A 124 -5.24 -2.66 39.13
CA VAL A 124 -6.37 -1.71 39.17
C VAL A 124 -5.93 -0.36 39.72
N ALA A 125 -5.11 -0.36 40.80
CA ALA A 125 -4.53 0.86 41.38
C ALA A 125 -3.57 1.55 40.39
N MET A 126 -2.70 0.79 39.66
CA MET A 126 -1.80 1.33 38.63
C MET A 126 -2.60 2.08 37.55
N ILE A 127 -3.70 1.51 37.09
CA ILE A 127 -4.59 2.13 36.10
C ILE A 127 -5.16 3.44 36.63
N GLY A 128 -5.83 3.38 37.78
CA GLY A 128 -6.48 4.55 38.38
C GLY A 128 -5.51 5.69 38.69
N ASP A 129 -4.35 5.36 39.29
CA ASP A 129 -3.33 6.37 39.64
C ASP A 129 -2.77 7.05 38.40
N SER A 130 -2.48 6.29 37.34
CA SER A 130 -1.91 6.84 36.12
C SER A 130 -2.88 7.74 35.38
N VAL A 131 -4.15 7.33 35.26
CA VAL A 131 -5.19 8.16 34.65
C VAL A 131 -5.37 9.46 35.44
N ARG A 132 -5.56 9.37 36.77
CA ARG A 132 -5.71 10.54 37.63
C ARG A 132 -4.53 11.50 37.53
N PHE A 133 -3.32 10.98 37.51
CA PHE A 133 -2.11 11.77 37.38
C PHE A 133 -2.13 12.64 36.12
N PHE A 134 -2.44 12.09 34.94
CA PHE A 134 -2.49 12.88 33.70
C PHE A 134 -3.71 13.80 33.64
N LYS A 135 -4.84 13.44 34.24
CA LYS A 135 -5.97 14.35 34.36
C LYS A 135 -5.64 15.58 35.22
N GLU A 136 -4.91 15.39 36.33
CA GLU A 136 -4.40 16.48 37.16
C GLU A 136 -3.39 17.40 36.43
N HIS A 137 -2.70 16.86 35.40
CA HIS A 137 -1.84 17.63 34.50
C HIS A 137 -2.61 18.23 33.29
N GLY A 138 -3.94 18.22 33.33
CA GLY A 138 -4.80 18.84 32.31
C GLY A 138 -4.81 18.13 30.95
N LYS A 139 -4.39 16.86 30.90
CA LYS A 139 -4.38 16.08 29.67
C LYS A 139 -5.73 15.41 29.40
N GLU A 140 -6.06 15.25 28.13
CA GLU A 140 -7.06 14.27 27.70
C GLU A 140 -6.42 12.87 27.81
N VAL A 141 -7.16 11.93 28.42
CA VAL A 141 -6.63 10.58 28.67
C VAL A 141 -7.48 9.54 27.96
N VAL A 142 -6.82 8.77 27.09
CA VAL A 142 -7.36 7.58 26.46
C VAL A 142 -6.76 6.37 27.18
N TYR A 143 -7.60 5.44 27.61
CA TYR A 143 -7.16 4.20 28.27
C TYR A 143 -7.36 3.01 27.34
N ASP A 144 -6.26 2.43 26.86
CA ASP A 144 -6.26 1.22 26.04
C ASP A 144 -6.25 -0.01 26.94
N ALA A 145 -7.38 -0.70 26.98
CA ALA A 145 -7.59 -1.93 27.73
C ALA A 145 -6.99 -3.13 26.98
N GLU A 146 -5.70 -3.37 27.15
CA GLU A 146 -4.95 -4.38 26.39
C GLU A 146 -5.49 -5.80 26.69
N HIS A 147 -5.69 -6.61 25.64
CA HIS A 147 -6.30 -7.94 25.69
C HIS A 147 -7.69 -7.96 26.35
N PHE A 148 -8.48 -6.90 26.13
CA PHE A 148 -9.77 -6.78 26.80
C PHE A 148 -10.70 -7.96 26.50
N PHE A 149 -10.83 -8.34 25.24
CA PHE A 149 -11.73 -9.43 24.84
C PHE A 149 -11.29 -10.78 25.41
N ASP A 150 -9.99 -11.07 25.46
CA ASP A 150 -9.46 -12.28 26.08
C ASP A 150 -9.69 -12.26 27.60
N GLY A 151 -9.38 -11.15 28.25
CA GLY A 151 -9.62 -10.95 29.67
C GLY A 151 -11.12 -11.04 30.04
N TYR A 152 -11.99 -10.45 29.21
CA TYR A 152 -13.43 -10.51 29.40
C TYR A 152 -13.99 -11.95 29.28
N LYS A 153 -13.48 -12.73 28.33
CA LYS A 153 -13.88 -14.15 28.19
C LYS A 153 -13.42 -15.01 29.37
N ASP A 154 -12.26 -14.68 29.94
CA ASP A 154 -11.66 -15.40 31.08
C ASP A 154 -12.29 -14.98 32.42
N ASP A 155 -12.35 -13.68 32.70
CA ASP A 155 -12.95 -13.09 33.90
C ASP A 155 -13.63 -11.73 33.57
N PRO A 156 -14.91 -11.72 33.22
CA PRO A 156 -15.64 -10.50 32.88
C PRO A 156 -15.64 -9.46 34.02
N ARG A 157 -15.67 -9.91 35.28
CA ARG A 157 -15.72 -9.00 36.44
C ARG A 157 -14.42 -8.22 36.56
N TYR A 158 -13.30 -8.92 36.39
CA TYR A 158 -11.99 -8.29 36.47
C TYR A 158 -11.77 -7.35 35.31
N ALA A 159 -12.05 -7.79 34.07
CA ALA A 159 -11.92 -6.95 32.89
C ALA A 159 -12.75 -5.65 33.01
N LEU A 160 -13.99 -5.73 33.47
CA LEU A 160 -14.81 -4.55 33.71
C LEU A 160 -14.28 -3.67 34.84
N ALA A 161 -13.71 -4.26 35.93
CA ALA A 161 -13.13 -3.50 37.02
C ALA A 161 -11.93 -2.64 36.55
N THR A 162 -11.17 -3.08 35.56
CA THR A 162 -10.08 -2.27 34.98
C THR A 162 -10.61 -1.05 34.21
N LEU A 163 -11.69 -1.21 33.43
CA LEU A 163 -12.36 -0.09 32.75
C LEU A 163 -12.96 0.89 33.75
N GLN A 164 -13.62 0.36 34.81
CA GLN A 164 -14.23 1.17 35.87
C GLN A 164 -13.17 2.02 36.58
N ALA A 165 -12.00 1.44 36.89
CA ALA A 165 -10.90 2.17 37.54
C ALA A 165 -10.39 3.33 36.67
N ALA A 166 -10.26 3.12 35.35
CA ALA A 166 -9.90 4.16 34.40
C ALA A 166 -10.97 5.27 34.37
N GLN A 167 -12.23 4.90 34.20
CA GLN A 167 -13.36 5.85 34.17
C GLN A 167 -13.48 6.67 35.46
N ASP A 168 -13.45 6.02 36.65
CA ASP A 168 -13.60 6.68 37.93
C ASP A 168 -12.42 7.62 38.25
N SER A 169 -11.29 7.41 37.60
CA SER A 169 -10.11 8.28 37.67
C SER A 169 -10.12 9.39 36.61
N GLY A 170 -11.15 9.43 35.74
CA GLY A 170 -11.39 10.51 34.79
C GLY A 170 -10.95 10.27 33.37
N ALA A 171 -10.72 9.01 32.94
CA ALA A 171 -10.45 8.72 31.53
C ALA A 171 -11.57 9.28 30.64
N ASP A 172 -11.19 9.96 29.57
CA ASP A 172 -12.14 10.51 28.59
C ASP A 172 -12.72 9.42 27.68
N ILE A 173 -11.86 8.45 27.33
CA ILE A 173 -12.23 7.31 26.46
C ILE A 173 -11.58 6.04 27.05
N VAL A 174 -12.34 4.95 27.08
CA VAL A 174 -11.82 3.60 27.33
C VAL A 174 -11.91 2.80 26.04
N VAL A 175 -10.82 2.17 25.62
CA VAL A 175 -10.71 1.48 24.33
C VAL A 175 -10.60 -0.02 24.57
N LEU A 176 -11.49 -0.78 23.94
CA LEU A 176 -11.50 -2.24 24.01
C LEU A 176 -10.52 -2.79 22.97
N CYS A 177 -9.43 -3.43 23.43
CA CYS A 177 -8.41 -3.93 22.52
C CYS A 177 -8.58 -5.44 22.26
N ASP A 178 -8.77 -5.83 21.01
CA ASP A 178 -8.62 -7.22 20.52
C ASP A 178 -7.16 -7.42 20.09
N THR A 179 -6.27 -7.45 21.08
CA THR A 179 -4.81 -7.45 20.90
C THR A 179 -4.31 -8.72 20.19
N ASN A 180 -4.95 -9.87 20.44
CA ASN A 180 -4.65 -11.12 19.75
C ASN A 180 -5.32 -11.23 18.38
N GLY A 181 -6.23 -10.32 18.01
CA GLY A 181 -6.97 -10.36 16.75
C GLY A 181 -7.80 -11.64 16.54
N GLY A 182 -8.19 -12.30 17.65
CA GLY A 182 -8.83 -13.60 17.63
C GLY A 182 -10.34 -13.59 17.93
N THR A 183 -10.93 -12.44 18.23
CA THR A 183 -12.35 -12.33 18.58
C THR A 183 -13.20 -12.18 17.31
N MET A 184 -14.32 -12.89 17.24
CA MET A 184 -15.22 -12.82 16.07
C MET A 184 -16.20 -11.63 16.18
N PRO A 185 -16.70 -11.08 15.04
CA PRO A 185 -17.51 -9.86 15.01
C PRO A 185 -18.76 -9.91 15.89
N GLY A 186 -19.44 -11.06 15.97
CA GLY A 186 -20.60 -11.25 16.83
C GLY A 186 -20.29 -11.13 18.32
N GLU A 187 -19.13 -11.63 18.76
CA GLU A 187 -18.66 -11.47 20.15
C GLU A 187 -18.24 -10.03 20.44
N VAL A 188 -17.49 -9.41 19.50
CA VAL A 188 -17.10 -8.00 19.62
C VAL A 188 -18.33 -7.13 19.78
N SER A 189 -19.34 -7.30 18.93
CA SER A 189 -20.61 -6.55 19.01
C SER A 189 -21.30 -6.74 20.37
N ARG A 190 -21.47 -8.00 20.80
CA ARG A 190 -22.14 -8.32 22.06
C ARG A 190 -21.42 -7.73 23.27
N ILE A 191 -20.12 -7.95 23.38
CA ILE A 191 -19.30 -7.48 24.51
C ILE A 191 -19.24 -5.94 24.52
N THR A 192 -19.04 -5.32 23.34
CA THR A 192 -19.01 -3.85 23.23
C THR A 192 -20.35 -3.23 23.66
N ALA A 193 -21.48 -3.79 23.21
CA ALA A 193 -22.80 -3.30 23.61
C ALA A 193 -23.00 -3.37 25.13
N GLU A 194 -22.56 -4.45 25.78
CA GLU A 194 -22.62 -4.60 27.23
C GLU A 194 -21.75 -3.57 27.94
N VAL A 195 -20.52 -3.35 27.49
CA VAL A 195 -19.60 -2.33 28.03
C VAL A 195 -20.18 -0.93 27.88
N VAL A 196 -20.68 -0.58 26.68
CA VAL A 196 -21.28 0.74 26.42
C VAL A 196 -22.43 1.06 27.38
N THR A 197 -23.22 0.05 27.78
CA THR A 197 -24.33 0.27 28.76
C THR A 197 -23.84 0.51 30.19
N GLN A 198 -22.65 0.05 30.54
CA GLN A 198 -22.06 0.14 31.87
C GLN A 198 -21.15 1.35 32.06
N MET A 199 -20.53 1.83 30.97
CA MET A 199 -19.59 2.96 31.02
C MET A 199 -20.32 4.30 30.84
N LYS A 200 -19.87 5.31 31.59
CA LYS A 200 -20.32 6.71 31.45
C LYS A 200 -19.40 7.51 30.51
N CYS A 201 -18.13 7.14 30.43
CA CYS A 201 -17.19 7.73 29.47
C CYS A 201 -17.37 7.13 28.06
N ALA A 202 -16.77 7.74 27.08
CA ALA A 202 -16.78 7.23 25.70
C ALA A 202 -16.08 5.86 25.60
N VAL A 203 -16.59 4.99 24.73
CA VAL A 203 -16.00 3.69 24.43
C VAL A 203 -15.40 3.70 23.03
N GLY A 204 -14.16 3.24 22.90
CA GLY A 204 -13.44 3.04 21.65
C GLY A 204 -13.17 1.57 21.36
N ILE A 205 -12.65 1.30 20.19
CA ILE A 205 -12.26 -0.04 19.73
C ILE A 205 -10.89 0.00 19.07
N HIS A 206 -10.05 -0.98 19.38
CA HIS A 206 -8.77 -1.24 18.74
C HIS A 206 -8.67 -2.72 18.38
N THR A 207 -8.47 -3.05 17.10
CA THR A 207 -8.47 -4.44 16.65
C THR A 207 -7.25 -4.76 15.80
N HIS A 208 -6.65 -5.94 16.05
CA HIS A 208 -5.70 -6.57 15.16
C HIS A 208 -6.39 -7.47 14.14
N ASN A 209 -5.68 -7.89 13.11
CA ASN A 209 -6.26 -8.56 11.93
C ASN A 209 -5.87 -10.04 11.80
N ASP A 210 -5.44 -10.69 12.89
CA ASP A 210 -4.90 -12.06 12.86
C ASP A 210 -5.89 -13.10 12.31
N SER A 211 -7.17 -12.90 12.57
CA SER A 211 -8.25 -13.74 11.99
C SER A 211 -8.84 -13.18 10.69
N GLY A 212 -8.25 -12.13 10.11
CA GLY A 212 -8.75 -11.50 8.88
C GLY A 212 -10.05 -10.71 9.05
N VAL A 213 -10.45 -10.39 10.29
CA VAL A 213 -11.73 -9.73 10.60
C VAL A 213 -11.58 -8.38 11.32
N GLY A 214 -10.38 -7.83 11.39
CA GLY A 214 -10.11 -6.58 12.12
C GLY A 214 -11.02 -5.42 11.70
N VAL A 215 -11.24 -5.21 10.40
CA VAL A 215 -12.17 -4.20 9.89
C VAL A 215 -13.62 -4.51 10.29
N ALA A 216 -14.06 -5.76 10.17
CA ALA A 216 -15.42 -6.18 10.53
C ALA A 216 -15.66 -6.00 12.04
N ASN A 217 -14.67 -6.32 12.88
CA ASN A 217 -14.71 -6.12 14.32
C ASN A 217 -14.85 -4.64 14.70
N ALA A 218 -14.07 -3.76 14.06
CA ALA A 218 -14.16 -2.33 14.29
C ALA A 218 -15.55 -1.78 13.93
N LEU A 219 -16.11 -2.17 12.78
CA LEU A 219 -17.43 -1.74 12.34
C LEU A 219 -18.53 -2.29 13.27
N ALA A 220 -18.44 -3.56 13.68
CA ALA A 220 -19.38 -4.17 14.62
C ALA A 220 -19.38 -3.47 15.99
N ALA A 221 -18.21 -3.07 16.49
CA ALA A 221 -18.11 -2.30 17.74
C ALA A 221 -18.74 -0.90 17.60
N ILE A 222 -18.54 -0.22 16.45
CA ILE A 222 -19.18 1.07 16.18
C ILE A 222 -20.71 0.92 16.15
N GLU A 223 -21.25 -0.09 15.49
CA GLU A 223 -22.70 -0.36 15.51
C GLU A 223 -23.21 -0.63 16.92
N ALA A 224 -22.43 -1.35 17.73
CA ALA A 224 -22.73 -1.67 19.12
C ALA A 224 -22.64 -0.46 20.11
N GLY A 225 -22.17 0.70 19.64
CA GLY A 225 -22.17 1.92 20.44
C GLY A 225 -20.81 2.57 20.68
N ALA A 226 -19.70 1.95 20.29
CA ALA A 226 -18.39 2.60 20.33
C ALA A 226 -18.38 3.87 19.46
N VAL A 227 -17.62 4.88 19.87
CA VAL A 227 -17.56 6.19 19.20
C VAL A 227 -16.16 6.57 18.73
N GLN A 228 -15.15 5.75 19.03
CA GLN A 228 -13.79 5.92 18.53
C GLN A 228 -13.31 4.61 17.93
N VAL A 229 -12.61 4.67 16.80
CA VAL A 229 -11.92 3.53 16.20
C VAL A 229 -10.45 3.86 16.05
N GLN A 230 -9.59 2.97 16.57
CA GLN A 230 -8.15 2.99 16.40
C GLN A 230 -7.72 2.02 15.30
N GLY A 231 -6.71 2.38 14.53
CA GLY A 231 -6.14 1.54 13.49
C GLY A 231 -5.07 2.29 12.69
N THR A 232 -4.61 1.70 11.63
CA THR A 232 -3.50 2.22 10.83
C THR A 232 -3.88 2.38 9.36
N ILE A 233 -3.29 3.36 8.69
CA ILE A 233 -3.36 3.42 7.24
C ILE A 233 -2.69 2.15 6.68
N ASN A 234 -3.32 1.55 5.69
CA ASN A 234 -2.90 0.30 5.03
C ASN A 234 -2.87 -0.95 5.94
N GLY A 235 -3.35 -0.84 7.17
CA GLY A 235 -3.40 -1.98 8.09
C GLY A 235 -2.03 -2.38 8.67
N TYR A 236 -1.04 -1.50 8.66
CA TYR A 236 0.27 -1.79 9.24
C TYR A 236 0.19 -2.16 10.72
N GLY A 237 1.13 -2.97 11.20
CA GLY A 237 1.23 -3.38 12.59
C GLY A 237 1.87 -4.74 12.78
N GLU A 238 2.03 -5.15 14.01
CA GLU A 238 2.59 -6.46 14.33
C GLU A 238 1.81 -7.62 13.70
N ARG A 239 2.51 -8.70 13.39
CA ARG A 239 1.97 -9.95 12.83
C ARG A 239 1.24 -9.69 11.49
N THR A 240 -0.09 -9.80 11.46
CA THR A 240 -0.93 -9.57 10.28
C THR A 240 -1.46 -8.14 10.17
N GLY A 241 -1.05 -7.27 11.11
CA GLY A 241 -1.37 -5.86 11.14
C GLY A 241 -2.60 -5.49 11.97
N ASN A 242 -2.89 -4.20 11.97
CA ASN A 242 -4.00 -3.56 12.65
C ASN A 242 -5.26 -3.49 11.77
N CYS A 243 -6.34 -3.00 12.35
CA CYS A 243 -7.52 -2.58 11.61
C CYS A 243 -7.14 -1.58 10.51
N ASN A 244 -7.47 -1.90 9.26
CA ASN A 244 -7.11 -1.08 8.12
C ASN A 244 -8.06 0.12 7.95
N MET A 245 -7.55 1.32 8.23
CA MET A 245 -8.32 2.57 8.15
C MET A 245 -8.74 2.92 6.72
N THR A 246 -8.01 2.46 5.70
CA THR A 246 -8.41 2.68 4.29
C THR A 246 -9.67 1.91 3.91
N SER A 247 -10.07 0.92 4.73
CA SER A 247 -11.34 0.19 4.59
C SER A 247 -12.40 0.69 5.57
N VAL A 248 -12.02 0.97 6.83
CA VAL A 248 -12.96 1.42 7.87
C VAL A 248 -13.59 2.77 7.52
N ILE A 249 -12.77 3.76 7.15
CA ILE A 249 -13.24 5.13 6.88
C ILE A 249 -14.31 5.17 5.78
N PRO A 250 -14.09 4.60 4.58
CA PRO A 250 -15.13 4.61 3.55
C PRO A 250 -16.35 3.78 3.92
N CYS A 251 -16.21 2.71 4.70
CA CYS A 251 -17.38 1.99 5.23
C CYS A 251 -18.21 2.88 6.15
N LEU A 252 -17.60 3.57 7.10
CA LEU A 252 -18.30 4.47 8.03
C LEU A 252 -19.00 5.61 7.28
N VAL A 253 -18.30 6.28 6.35
CA VAL A 253 -18.82 7.48 5.65
C VAL A 253 -19.80 7.12 4.55
N LEU A 254 -19.42 6.19 3.65
CA LEU A 254 -20.13 5.96 2.39
C LEU A 254 -21.20 4.87 2.50
N LYS A 255 -21.05 3.91 3.43
CA LYS A 255 -21.97 2.80 3.62
C LYS A 255 -22.90 2.98 4.81
N MET A 256 -22.35 3.42 5.95
CA MET A 256 -23.08 3.50 7.22
C MET A 256 -23.58 4.92 7.53
N GLY A 257 -23.08 5.94 6.82
CA GLY A 257 -23.53 7.32 6.94
C GLY A 257 -23.17 8.00 8.25
N TYR A 258 -22.12 7.54 8.94
CA TYR A 258 -21.62 8.18 10.15
C TYR A 258 -20.85 9.48 9.83
N ASP A 259 -20.85 10.41 10.77
CA ASP A 259 -20.08 11.64 10.72
C ASP A 259 -18.67 11.36 11.30
N CYS A 260 -17.64 11.29 10.42
CA CYS A 260 -16.26 11.13 10.86
C CYS A 260 -15.26 11.95 9.97
N ILE A 261 -15.06 11.59 8.74
CA ILE A 261 -14.21 12.30 7.78
C ILE A 261 -15.10 12.88 6.68
N SER A 262 -14.81 14.09 6.22
CA SER A 262 -15.60 14.71 5.15
C SER A 262 -15.48 13.91 3.84
N LYS A 263 -16.52 13.90 3.02
CA LYS A 263 -16.52 13.20 1.73
C LYS A 263 -15.44 13.71 0.79
N GLU A 264 -15.15 15.01 0.84
CA GLU A 264 -14.07 15.64 0.07
C GLU A 264 -12.71 15.12 0.47
N ASN A 265 -12.52 14.82 1.76
CA ASN A 265 -11.29 14.21 2.25
C ASN A 265 -11.24 12.71 1.91
N VAL A 266 -12.34 11.97 2.02
CA VAL A 266 -12.40 10.55 1.62
C VAL A 266 -12.02 10.39 0.15
N ALA A 267 -12.36 11.33 -0.74
CA ALA A 267 -11.93 11.34 -2.14
C ALA A 267 -10.40 11.48 -2.33
N ARG A 268 -9.63 11.67 -1.26
CA ARG A 268 -8.15 11.66 -1.28
C ARG A 268 -7.55 10.45 -0.57
N LEU A 269 -8.37 9.45 -0.24
CA LEU A 269 -7.95 8.30 0.57
C LEU A 269 -6.87 7.46 -0.14
N ARG A 270 -7.01 7.26 -1.46
CA ARG A 270 -6.01 6.54 -2.25
C ARG A 270 -4.66 7.25 -2.22
N ASP A 271 -4.63 8.57 -2.38
CA ASP A 271 -3.39 9.36 -2.32
C ASP A 271 -2.72 9.27 -0.95
N LEU A 272 -3.51 9.28 0.14
CA LEU A 272 -3.00 9.08 1.49
C LEU A 272 -2.39 7.67 1.66
N SER A 273 -3.09 6.64 1.20
CA SER A 273 -2.64 5.25 1.24
C SER A 273 -1.29 5.08 0.53
N MET A 274 -1.18 5.55 -0.72
CA MET A 274 0.05 5.47 -1.51
C MET A 274 1.20 6.27 -0.87
N PHE A 275 0.91 7.49 -0.37
CA PHE A 275 1.91 8.32 0.28
C PHE A 275 2.53 7.66 1.52
N VAL A 276 1.72 6.93 2.31
CA VAL A 276 2.22 6.19 3.49
C VAL A 276 3.07 5.00 3.05
N ASP A 277 2.65 4.25 2.02
CA ASP A 277 3.43 3.14 1.46
C ASP A 277 4.79 3.63 0.92
N ASP A 278 4.82 4.76 0.20
CA ASP A 278 6.05 5.35 -0.32
C ASP A 278 7.05 5.70 0.80
N LEU A 279 6.55 6.32 1.88
CA LEU A 279 7.40 6.67 3.03
C LEU A 279 7.83 5.45 3.86
N ALA A 280 7.02 4.40 3.88
CA ALA A 280 7.36 3.12 4.48
C ALA A 280 8.31 2.29 3.61
N ASN A 281 8.58 2.71 2.37
CA ASN A 281 9.29 1.95 1.35
C ASN A 281 8.66 0.56 1.11
N VAL A 282 7.32 0.50 1.12
CA VAL A 282 6.53 -0.70 0.89
C VAL A 282 5.83 -0.59 -0.45
N ARG A 283 5.83 -1.67 -1.23
CA ARG A 283 5.07 -1.73 -2.48
C ARG A 283 3.57 -1.71 -2.18
N HIS A 284 2.86 -0.77 -2.80
CA HIS A 284 1.42 -0.66 -2.65
C HIS A 284 0.69 -1.97 -3.06
N ASP A 285 -0.19 -2.48 -2.19
CA ASP A 285 -1.01 -3.65 -2.51
C ASP A 285 -2.09 -3.28 -3.54
N ILE A 286 -1.89 -3.77 -4.76
CA ILE A 286 -2.81 -3.50 -5.87
C ILE A 286 -4.23 -4.03 -5.64
N ARG A 287 -4.42 -5.01 -4.73
CA ARG A 287 -5.72 -5.62 -4.40
C ARG A 287 -6.36 -5.04 -3.13
N GLN A 288 -5.73 -4.06 -2.50
CA GLN A 288 -6.26 -3.47 -1.27
C GLN A 288 -7.67 -2.90 -1.52
N PRO A 289 -8.66 -3.23 -0.68
CA PRO A 289 -10.01 -2.70 -0.83
C PRO A 289 -10.03 -1.17 -0.91
N PHE A 290 -10.88 -0.63 -1.76
CA PHE A 290 -11.09 0.80 -2.04
C PHE A 290 -9.92 1.52 -2.73
N VAL A 291 -8.67 1.33 -2.29
CA VAL A 291 -7.51 2.15 -2.71
C VAL A 291 -6.58 1.43 -3.69
N GLY A 292 -6.58 0.12 -3.73
CA GLY A 292 -5.74 -0.67 -4.63
C GLY A 292 -6.09 -0.44 -6.11
N ALA A 293 -5.10 -0.57 -6.98
CA ALA A 293 -5.25 -0.33 -8.42
C ALA A 293 -6.27 -1.28 -9.09
N THR A 294 -6.52 -2.45 -8.48
CA THR A 294 -7.50 -3.43 -9.00
C THR A 294 -8.85 -3.39 -8.31
N ALA A 295 -9.05 -2.52 -7.30
CA ALA A 295 -10.30 -2.45 -6.53
C ALA A 295 -11.54 -2.17 -7.40
N PHE A 296 -11.36 -1.48 -8.55
CA PHE A 296 -12.39 -1.16 -9.53
C PHE A 296 -11.96 -1.57 -10.95
N ALA A 297 -11.24 -2.68 -11.05
CA ALA A 297 -10.82 -3.25 -12.32
C ALA A 297 -11.78 -4.36 -12.77
N HIS A 298 -12.24 -4.29 -14.02
CA HIS A 298 -13.21 -5.21 -14.60
C HIS A 298 -12.62 -5.92 -15.81
N LYS A 299 -12.60 -7.27 -15.79
CA LYS A 299 -12.02 -8.13 -16.81
C LYS A 299 -13.09 -8.83 -17.66
N GLY A 300 -14.12 -9.35 -17.04
CA GLY A 300 -15.15 -10.16 -17.71
C GLY A 300 -16.04 -9.33 -18.64
N GLY A 301 -16.21 -9.77 -19.90
CA GLY A 301 -16.99 -9.05 -20.91
C GLY A 301 -18.46 -8.78 -20.52
N ILE A 302 -19.09 -9.69 -19.74
CA ILE A 302 -20.44 -9.49 -19.22
C ILE A 302 -20.47 -8.36 -18.20
N HIS A 303 -19.48 -8.29 -17.31
CA HIS A 303 -19.36 -7.25 -16.28
C HIS A 303 -19.16 -5.89 -16.95
N VAL A 304 -18.23 -5.79 -17.89
CA VAL A 304 -17.92 -4.54 -18.60
C VAL A 304 -19.14 -4.04 -19.38
N ASN A 305 -19.86 -4.93 -20.07
CA ASN A 305 -21.10 -4.56 -20.78
C ASN A 305 -22.21 -4.04 -19.83
N ALA A 306 -22.31 -4.62 -18.63
CA ALA A 306 -23.28 -4.18 -17.63
C ALA A 306 -22.90 -2.81 -17.04
N ILE A 307 -21.62 -2.60 -16.74
CA ILE A 307 -21.10 -1.33 -16.21
C ILE A 307 -21.25 -0.19 -17.22
N GLU A 308 -21.02 -0.45 -18.49
CA GLU A 308 -21.26 0.54 -19.58
C GLU A 308 -22.70 1.07 -19.54
N LYS A 309 -23.66 0.22 -19.18
CA LYS A 309 -25.08 0.60 -19.08
C LYS A 309 -25.42 1.21 -17.73
N VAL A 310 -24.97 0.58 -16.65
CA VAL A 310 -25.28 0.97 -15.26
C VAL A 310 -24.12 0.60 -14.36
N ALA A 311 -23.24 1.55 -14.03
CA ALA A 311 -22.02 1.31 -13.23
C ALA A 311 -22.31 0.59 -11.90
N ARG A 312 -23.31 1.02 -11.14
CA ARG A 312 -23.71 0.44 -9.85
C ARG A 312 -24.12 -1.04 -9.89
N SER A 313 -24.23 -1.64 -11.09
CA SER A 313 -24.57 -3.08 -11.21
C SER A 313 -23.42 -3.99 -10.78
N TYR A 314 -22.18 -3.49 -10.82
CA TYR A 314 -20.97 -4.21 -10.44
C TYR A 314 -20.00 -3.37 -9.57
N GLU A 315 -20.32 -2.13 -9.28
CA GLU A 315 -19.54 -1.25 -8.41
C GLU A 315 -20.37 -0.87 -7.19
N HIS A 316 -19.84 -1.16 -6.02
CA HIS A 316 -20.53 -0.92 -4.75
C HIS A 316 -20.48 0.54 -4.28
N ILE A 317 -19.60 1.35 -4.89
CA ILE A 317 -19.46 2.80 -4.77
C ILE A 317 -18.94 3.35 -6.10
N GLU A 318 -19.01 4.66 -6.31
CA GLU A 318 -18.28 5.35 -7.36
C GLU A 318 -16.80 5.44 -6.98
N PRO A 319 -15.85 4.96 -7.82
CA PRO A 319 -14.42 4.91 -7.50
C PRO A 319 -13.83 6.25 -7.06
N GLU A 320 -14.28 7.34 -7.67
CA GLU A 320 -13.81 8.71 -7.43
C GLU A 320 -14.09 9.17 -5.99
N THR A 321 -15.09 8.57 -5.33
CA THR A 321 -15.42 8.89 -3.92
C THR A 321 -14.33 8.52 -2.94
N VAL A 322 -13.38 7.68 -3.36
CA VAL A 322 -12.18 7.27 -2.58
C VAL A 322 -10.87 7.65 -3.28
N GLY A 323 -10.93 8.47 -4.33
CA GLY A 323 -9.77 8.89 -5.13
C GLY A 323 -9.22 7.82 -6.06
N ASN A 324 -10.01 6.78 -6.33
CA ASN A 324 -9.66 5.73 -7.29
C ASN A 324 -10.38 5.97 -8.63
N HIS A 325 -10.15 5.11 -9.61
CA HIS A 325 -10.78 5.17 -10.91
C HIS A 325 -11.11 3.77 -11.43
N ARG A 326 -12.13 3.70 -12.29
CA ARG A 326 -12.49 2.47 -12.98
C ARG A 326 -11.41 2.10 -13.99
N ARG A 327 -11.14 0.80 -14.11
CA ARG A 327 -10.24 0.26 -15.13
C ARG A 327 -10.91 -0.90 -15.85
N VAL A 328 -10.81 -0.92 -17.16
CA VAL A 328 -11.24 -2.05 -17.98
C VAL A 328 -9.97 -2.81 -18.43
N LEU A 329 -9.93 -4.08 -18.10
CA LEU A 329 -8.85 -4.97 -18.48
C LEU A 329 -9.19 -5.69 -19.78
N VAL A 330 -8.18 -5.92 -20.61
CA VAL A 330 -8.31 -6.64 -21.88
C VAL A 330 -7.65 -8.01 -21.74
N SER A 331 -8.39 -9.07 -22.09
CA SER A 331 -7.93 -10.46 -21.99
C SER A 331 -8.77 -11.38 -22.90
N GLU A 332 -8.44 -12.68 -22.94
CA GLU A 332 -9.21 -13.71 -23.66
C GLU A 332 -10.69 -13.76 -23.24
N LEU A 333 -11.02 -13.31 -22.02
CA LEU A 333 -12.38 -13.19 -21.51
C LEU A 333 -13.09 -11.90 -21.96
N SER A 334 -12.38 -11.03 -22.67
CA SER A 334 -12.91 -9.75 -23.13
C SER A 334 -13.99 -9.94 -24.19
N GLY A 335 -15.05 -9.14 -24.06
CA GLY A 335 -16.05 -8.96 -25.09
C GLY A 335 -15.75 -7.74 -25.96
N ARG A 336 -16.65 -7.45 -26.93
CA ARG A 336 -16.55 -6.25 -27.77
C ARG A 336 -16.50 -4.96 -26.94
N SER A 337 -17.32 -4.89 -25.88
CA SER A 337 -17.35 -3.70 -25.00
C SER A 337 -15.99 -3.41 -24.34
N ASN A 338 -15.24 -4.44 -23.93
CA ASN A 338 -13.90 -4.23 -23.36
C ASN A 338 -12.96 -3.55 -24.39
N ILE A 339 -12.94 -4.06 -25.63
CA ILE A 339 -12.10 -3.49 -26.70
C ILE A 339 -12.48 -2.04 -26.97
N LEU A 340 -13.77 -1.75 -27.05
CA LEU A 340 -14.25 -0.39 -27.32
C LEU A 340 -13.93 0.57 -26.19
N MET A 341 -14.18 0.18 -24.94
CA MET A 341 -13.85 1.01 -23.79
C MET A 341 -12.34 1.24 -23.68
N LYS A 342 -11.53 0.19 -23.85
CA LYS A 342 -10.08 0.31 -23.80
C LYS A 342 -9.53 1.15 -24.96
N ALA A 343 -10.07 0.99 -26.16
CA ALA A 343 -9.72 1.84 -27.30
C ALA A 343 -10.07 3.31 -27.02
N HIS A 344 -11.25 3.57 -26.44
CA HIS A 344 -11.66 4.92 -26.06
C HIS A 344 -10.75 5.53 -24.98
N GLU A 345 -10.38 4.75 -23.92
CA GLU A 345 -9.39 5.16 -22.91
C GLU A 345 -8.06 5.58 -23.56
N LEU A 346 -7.63 4.84 -24.59
CA LEU A 346 -6.41 5.13 -25.33
C LEU A 346 -6.60 6.21 -26.42
N GLY A 347 -7.78 6.86 -26.47
CA GLY A 347 -8.11 7.93 -27.43
C GLY A 347 -8.30 7.45 -28.86
N MET A 348 -8.72 6.19 -29.04
CA MET A 348 -9.05 5.61 -30.36
C MET A 348 -10.57 5.55 -30.52
N ASP A 349 -11.06 6.08 -31.63
CA ASP A 349 -12.48 6.03 -31.98
C ASP A 349 -12.80 4.75 -32.80
N LEU A 350 -13.42 3.78 -32.11
CA LEU A 350 -13.89 2.52 -32.70
C LEU A 350 -15.39 2.40 -32.50
N SER A 351 -16.15 2.13 -33.59
CA SER A 351 -17.57 1.87 -33.49
C SER A 351 -17.89 0.39 -33.23
N LYS A 352 -19.03 0.09 -32.56
CA LYS A 352 -19.42 -1.26 -32.10
C LYS A 352 -19.53 -2.32 -33.19
N ASP A 353 -19.83 -1.93 -34.41
CA ASP A 353 -20.22 -2.85 -35.50
C ASP A 353 -19.19 -2.95 -36.63
N THR A 354 -17.95 -2.49 -36.39
CA THR A 354 -16.91 -2.57 -37.42
C THR A 354 -16.30 -3.98 -37.48
N PRO A 355 -15.97 -4.49 -38.68
CA PRO A 355 -15.26 -5.76 -38.86
C PRO A 355 -13.95 -5.80 -38.05
N GLU A 356 -13.25 -4.68 -37.95
CA GLU A 356 -11.98 -4.49 -37.28
C GLU A 356 -12.06 -4.89 -35.79
N VAL A 357 -13.14 -4.63 -35.08
CA VAL A 357 -13.32 -5.03 -33.68
C VAL A 357 -13.34 -6.56 -33.53
N ARG A 358 -13.88 -7.28 -34.53
CA ARG A 358 -13.86 -8.76 -34.52
C ARG A 358 -12.45 -9.30 -34.75
N ASP A 359 -11.73 -8.67 -35.67
CA ASP A 359 -10.35 -9.07 -35.99
C ASP A 359 -9.44 -8.81 -34.80
N ILE A 360 -9.59 -7.67 -34.11
CA ILE A 360 -8.85 -7.37 -32.87
C ILE A 360 -9.13 -8.44 -31.80
N LEU A 361 -10.41 -8.79 -31.58
CA LEU A 361 -10.79 -9.83 -30.62
C LEU A 361 -10.19 -11.20 -30.96
N GLN A 362 -10.20 -11.57 -32.22
CA GLN A 362 -9.65 -12.85 -32.68
C GLN A 362 -8.15 -12.90 -32.50
N GLN A 363 -7.44 -11.85 -32.91
CA GLN A 363 -5.99 -11.73 -32.76
C GLN A 363 -5.58 -11.71 -31.28
N LEU A 364 -6.30 -10.96 -30.44
CA LEU A 364 -6.06 -10.92 -29.01
C LEU A 364 -6.11 -12.33 -28.40
N LYS A 365 -7.18 -13.11 -28.70
CA LYS A 365 -7.31 -14.47 -28.21
C LYS A 365 -6.18 -15.39 -28.67
N GLN A 366 -5.74 -15.24 -29.93
CA GLN A 366 -4.61 -16.02 -30.46
C GLN A 366 -3.31 -15.68 -29.75
N LEU A 367 -3.03 -14.39 -29.55
CA LEU A 367 -1.84 -13.92 -28.89
C LEU A 367 -1.81 -14.32 -27.40
N GLU A 368 -2.93 -14.20 -26.70
CA GLU A 368 -3.01 -14.64 -25.31
C GLU A 368 -2.85 -16.16 -25.17
N ASN A 369 -3.42 -16.94 -26.10
CA ASN A 369 -3.16 -18.38 -26.17
C ASN A 369 -1.67 -18.69 -26.48
N ALA A 370 -0.99 -17.80 -27.20
CA ALA A 370 0.46 -17.88 -27.43
C ALA A 370 1.29 -17.47 -26.21
N GLY A 371 0.66 -16.84 -25.17
CA GLY A 371 1.28 -16.47 -23.91
C GLY A 371 1.36 -14.97 -23.63
N TYR A 372 0.90 -14.10 -24.52
CA TYR A 372 0.86 -12.65 -24.27
C TYR A 372 -0.13 -12.31 -23.14
N GLU A 373 0.08 -11.19 -22.48
CA GLU A 373 -0.81 -10.67 -21.43
C GLU A 373 -0.88 -9.14 -21.53
N TYR A 374 -2.05 -8.64 -21.90
CA TYR A 374 -2.23 -7.21 -22.16
C TYR A 374 -2.79 -6.44 -20.95
N GLU A 375 -3.11 -7.10 -19.84
CA GLU A 375 -3.64 -6.45 -18.63
C GLU A 375 -2.67 -5.44 -18.02
N ALA A 376 -1.36 -5.76 -18.06
CA ALA A 376 -0.29 -4.90 -17.61
C ALA A 376 0.53 -4.29 -18.78
N ALA A 377 0.05 -4.43 -20.01
CA ALA A 377 0.77 -4.06 -21.23
C ALA A 377 -0.12 -3.21 -22.17
N ASP A 378 -0.70 -2.15 -21.62
CA ASP A 378 -1.59 -1.22 -22.36
C ASP A 378 -0.93 -0.63 -23.59
N ALA A 379 0.36 -0.35 -23.55
CA ALA A 379 1.12 0.18 -24.68
C ALA A 379 1.24 -0.83 -25.83
N SER A 380 1.61 -2.10 -25.53
CA SER A 380 1.62 -3.15 -26.56
C SER A 380 0.21 -3.42 -27.13
N PHE A 381 -0.84 -3.36 -26.29
CA PHE A 381 -2.22 -3.43 -26.79
C PHE A 381 -2.53 -2.29 -27.76
N HIS A 382 -2.14 -1.06 -27.44
CA HIS A 382 -2.32 0.10 -28.32
C HIS A 382 -1.62 -0.09 -29.66
N ILE A 383 -0.35 -0.50 -29.64
CA ILE A 383 0.45 -0.79 -30.86
C ILE A 383 -0.23 -1.89 -31.68
N LEU A 384 -0.67 -2.98 -31.04
CA LEU A 384 -1.42 -4.06 -31.70
C LEU A 384 -2.66 -3.54 -32.44
N VAL A 385 -3.50 -2.76 -31.75
CA VAL A 385 -4.72 -2.19 -32.36
C VAL A 385 -4.37 -1.27 -33.54
N GLN A 386 -3.34 -0.43 -33.43
CA GLN A 386 -2.89 0.43 -34.53
C GLN A 386 -2.41 -0.40 -35.74
N LYS A 387 -1.67 -1.49 -35.51
CA LYS A 387 -1.24 -2.42 -36.56
C LYS A 387 -2.44 -3.06 -37.27
N LEU A 388 -3.44 -3.54 -36.54
CA LEU A 388 -4.63 -4.19 -37.08
C LEU A 388 -5.54 -3.21 -37.85
N LEU A 389 -5.62 -1.96 -37.39
CA LEU A 389 -6.33 -0.90 -38.11
C LEU A 389 -5.57 -0.35 -39.32
N ARG A 390 -4.37 -0.86 -39.59
CA ARG A 390 -3.44 -0.34 -40.61
C ARG A 390 -3.13 1.16 -40.48
N LYS A 391 -3.19 1.67 -39.25
CA LYS A 391 -2.89 3.07 -38.89
C LYS A 391 -1.51 3.21 -38.28
N HIS A 392 -0.85 2.10 -37.97
CA HIS A 392 0.49 2.10 -37.38
C HIS A 392 1.52 2.61 -38.40
N LYS A 393 2.22 3.66 -38.04
CA LYS A 393 3.37 4.20 -38.77
C LYS A 393 4.56 4.03 -37.85
N PRO A 394 5.44 3.04 -38.12
CA PRO A 394 6.61 2.82 -37.27
C PRO A 394 7.53 4.04 -37.33
N PHE A 395 8.03 4.47 -36.19
CA PHE A 395 9.02 5.56 -36.12
C PHE A 395 10.41 5.10 -36.53
N PHE A 396 10.67 3.82 -36.39
CA PHE A 396 11.89 3.15 -36.82
C PHE A 396 11.59 1.70 -37.19
N LYS A 397 12.51 1.07 -37.93
CA LYS A 397 12.39 -0.33 -38.31
C LYS A 397 13.58 -1.08 -37.73
N PRO A 398 13.38 -2.00 -36.77
CA PRO A 398 14.41 -2.91 -36.32
C PRO A 398 14.89 -3.78 -37.50
N LEU A 399 16.20 -3.93 -37.67
CA LEU A 399 16.80 -4.75 -38.70
C LEU A 399 17.47 -6.00 -38.10
N THR A 400 18.49 -5.79 -37.24
CA THR A 400 19.17 -6.87 -36.54
C THR A 400 19.62 -6.40 -35.15
N TYR A 401 19.83 -7.36 -34.26
CA TYR A 401 20.54 -7.13 -33.01
C TYR A 401 21.44 -8.33 -32.67
N TYR A 402 22.50 -8.07 -31.93
CA TYR A 402 23.39 -9.08 -31.37
C TYR A 402 23.69 -8.76 -29.93
N VAL A 403 23.68 -9.78 -29.07
CA VAL A 403 24.09 -9.64 -27.66
C VAL A 403 25.22 -10.61 -27.40
N THR A 404 26.36 -10.10 -26.95
CA THR A 404 27.53 -10.88 -26.60
C THR A 404 27.79 -10.77 -25.11
N ALA A 405 27.86 -11.90 -24.42
CA ALA A 405 28.23 -11.98 -23.00
C ALA A 405 29.57 -12.75 -22.90
N ALA A 406 30.62 -12.08 -22.45
CA ALA A 406 31.88 -12.70 -22.10
C ALA A 406 32.01 -12.72 -20.57
N GLY A 407 32.16 -13.90 -19.99
CA GLY A 407 32.34 -14.06 -18.55
C GLY A 407 33.47 -15.06 -18.25
N LEU A 408 34.30 -14.76 -17.26
CA LEU A 408 35.25 -15.72 -16.70
C LEU A 408 34.55 -16.48 -15.57
N TRP A 409 34.55 -17.81 -15.65
CA TRP A 409 34.03 -18.65 -14.58
C TRP A 409 35.05 -18.67 -13.42
N HIS A 410 34.79 -17.88 -12.37
CA HIS A 410 35.48 -18.02 -11.10
C HIS A 410 34.78 -19.10 -10.30
N GLY A 411 35.30 -20.32 -10.30
CA GLY A 411 34.80 -21.40 -9.48
C GLY A 411 34.80 -20.96 -8.01
N MET A 412 33.63 -20.99 -7.36
CA MET A 412 33.50 -20.76 -5.92
C MET A 412 34.21 -21.93 -5.18
N THR A 413 35.46 -21.76 -4.81
CA THR A 413 36.09 -22.53 -3.76
C THR A 413 35.92 -21.76 -2.45
N PRO A 414 35.07 -22.22 -1.50
CA PRO A 414 35.01 -21.60 -0.17
C PRO A 414 36.35 -21.90 0.56
N GLY A 415 37.12 -20.88 0.84
CA GLY A 415 38.12 -20.94 1.91
C GLY A 415 39.58 -21.13 1.53
N LEU A 416 40.14 -20.43 0.54
CA LEU A 416 41.58 -20.20 0.50
C LEU A 416 41.82 -18.74 0.10
N GLY A 417 42.28 -17.97 1.07
CA GLY A 417 42.72 -16.60 0.84
C GLY A 417 43.88 -16.59 -0.14
N SER A 418 43.69 -15.96 -1.30
CA SER A 418 44.79 -15.60 -2.18
C SER A 418 45.11 -14.12 -1.98
N SER A 419 46.34 -13.91 -1.54
CA SER A 419 47.00 -12.62 -1.49
C SER A 419 46.96 -11.89 -2.83
N SER A 420 46.60 -10.63 -2.72
CA SER A 420 46.64 -9.56 -3.69
C SER A 420 47.78 -9.65 -4.73
N SER A 421 47.41 -9.64 -5.99
CA SER A 421 48.18 -8.93 -7.01
C SER A 421 47.24 -8.02 -7.78
N SER A 422 47.43 -6.73 -7.56
CA SER A 422 46.80 -5.65 -8.29
C SER A 422 47.22 -5.65 -9.74
N SER A 423 46.33 -6.11 -10.62
CA SER A 423 46.38 -5.73 -12.04
C SER A 423 44.96 -5.25 -12.40
N SER A 424 44.85 -3.96 -12.62
CA SER A 424 43.70 -3.29 -13.19
C SER A 424 43.44 -3.80 -14.60
N SER A 425 42.48 -4.74 -14.75
CA SER A 425 41.88 -5.01 -16.06
C SER A 425 40.37 -4.99 -15.88
N SER A 426 39.76 -3.94 -16.44
CA SER A 426 38.33 -3.64 -16.47
C SER A 426 37.55 -4.52 -17.47
N ASP A 427 38.00 -5.74 -17.77
CA ASP A 427 37.47 -6.60 -18.85
C ASP A 427 36.78 -7.89 -18.35
N GLU A 428 36.57 -8.06 -17.06
CA GLU A 428 36.22 -9.38 -16.51
C GLU A 428 34.79 -9.86 -16.70
N ASN A 429 33.78 -9.00 -17.02
CA ASN A 429 32.42 -9.40 -17.38
C ASN A 429 31.81 -8.36 -18.33
N ARG A 430 32.22 -8.40 -19.60
CA ARG A 430 31.71 -7.45 -20.57
C ARG A 430 30.50 -8.02 -21.32
N ILE A 431 29.32 -7.40 -21.09
CA ILE A 431 28.13 -7.68 -21.88
C ILE A 431 27.92 -6.51 -22.82
N GLU A 432 27.83 -6.79 -24.10
CA GLU A 432 27.67 -5.80 -25.17
C GLU A 432 26.46 -6.16 -26.04
N ALA A 433 25.71 -5.16 -26.46
CA ALA A 433 24.69 -5.30 -27.49
C ALA A 433 25.01 -4.41 -28.69
N THR A 434 24.79 -4.95 -29.88
CA THR A 434 24.83 -4.21 -31.14
C THR A 434 23.42 -4.18 -31.72
N VAL A 435 22.97 -3.02 -32.17
CA VAL A 435 21.62 -2.81 -32.72
C VAL A 435 21.75 -2.11 -34.07
N ASP A 436 21.09 -2.67 -35.07
CA ASP A 436 20.90 -2.08 -36.40
C ASP A 436 19.43 -1.74 -36.60
N ILE A 437 19.15 -0.49 -36.90
CA ILE A 437 17.78 -0.01 -37.16
C ILE A 437 17.80 0.92 -38.40
N GLU A 438 16.64 1.04 -39.04
CA GLU A 438 16.36 2.07 -40.06
C GLU A 438 15.48 3.17 -39.46
N VAL A 439 15.93 4.42 -39.52
CA VAL A 439 15.21 5.61 -39.06
C VAL A 439 15.20 6.66 -40.15
N GLY A 440 14.02 7.09 -40.62
CA GLY A 440 13.88 8.11 -41.67
C GLY A 440 14.60 7.73 -42.98
N GLY A 441 14.70 6.43 -43.30
CA GLY A 441 15.40 5.92 -44.50
C GLY A 441 16.93 5.83 -44.34
N GLN A 442 17.46 6.03 -43.13
CA GLN A 442 18.88 5.90 -42.80
C GLN A 442 19.12 4.68 -41.92
N ASN A 443 20.14 3.87 -42.26
CA ASN A 443 20.56 2.78 -41.40
C ASN A 443 21.46 3.33 -40.29
N VAL A 444 21.15 3.01 -39.06
CA VAL A 444 21.86 3.38 -37.84
C VAL A 444 22.39 2.13 -37.16
N HIS A 445 23.68 2.13 -36.88
CA HIS A 445 24.39 1.05 -36.19
C HIS A 445 24.94 1.56 -34.89
N THR A 446 24.62 0.90 -33.78
CA THR A 446 25.09 1.26 -32.43
C THR A 446 25.59 0.05 -31.69
N LYS A 447 26.55 0.27 -30.78
CA LYS A 447 27.09 -0.75 -29.91
C LYS A 447 27.26 -0.16 -28.51
N GLU A 448 26.65 -0.79 -27.52
CA GLU A 448 26.69 -0.33 -26.14
C GLU A 448 26.99 -1.48 -25.17
N ALA A 449 27.67 -1.15 -24.07
CA ALA A 449 27.90 -2.08 -22.98
C ALA A 449 26.84 -1.88 -21.86
N GLY A 450 26.51 -2.98 -21.16
CA GLY A 450 25.53 -2.96 -20.07
C GLY A 450 25.87 -3.93 -18.94
N ASP A 451 25.17 -3.76 -17.82
CA ASP A 451 25.30 -4.64 -16.65
C ASP A 451 24.65 -6.02 -16.87
N GLY A 452 23.83 -6.13 -17.92
CA GLY A 452 23.15 -7.35 -18.34
C GLY A 452 22.73 -7.27 -19.81
N PRO A 453 22.31 -8.43 -20.41
CA PRO A 453 21.94 -8.49 -21.84
C PRO A 453 20.85 -7.49 -22.23
N VAL A 454 19.80 -7.39 -21.43
CA VAL A 454 18.67 -6.49 -21.70
C VAL A 454 19.05 -5.02 -21.48
N ASN A 455 19.88 -4.73 -20.48
CA ASN A 455 20.38 -3.37 -20.25
C ASN A 455 21.29 -2.88 -21.40
N ALA A 456 22.17 -3.74 -21.90
CA ALA A 456 23.00 -3.43 -23.05
C ALA A 456 22.15 -3.17 -24.30
N LEU A 457 21.11 -3.99 -24.51
CA LEU A 457 20.18 -3.89 -25.63
C LEU A 457 19.35 -2.60 -25.59
N ASP A 458 18.82 -2.24 -24.41
CA ASP A 458 18.08 -1.00 -24.18
C ASP A 458 18.97 0.23 -24.45
N LYS A 459 20.22 0.23 -23.93
CA LYS A 459 21.17 1.32 -24.18
C LYS A 459 21.50 1.46 -25.67
N ALA A 460 21.75 0.35 -26.38
CA ALA A 460 22.06 0.38 -27.81
C ALA A 460 20.85 0.89 -28.62
N LEU A 461 19.63 0.45 -28.33
CA LEU A 461 18.41 0.95 -28.99
C LEU A 461 18.23 2.45 -28.77
N ARG A 462 18.37 2.92 -27.53
CA ARG A 462 18.28 4.35 -27.21
C ARG A 462 19.35 5.17 -27.90
N ALA A 463 20.60 4.72 -27.88
CA ALA A 463 21.71 5.42 -28.56
C ALA A 463 21.44 5.57 -30.06
N ALA A 464 20.84 4.56 -30.70
CA ALA A 464 20.47 4.62 -32.11
C ALA A 464 19.38 5.66 -32.42
N LEU A 465 18.50 5.93 -31.48
CA LEU A 465 17.33 6.77 -31.66
C LEU A 465 17.48 8.20 -31.14
N LEU A 466 18.40 8.46 -30.20
CA LEU A 466 18.57 9.75 -29.50
C LEU A 466 18.76 10.95 -30.43
N ASN A 467 19.48 10.77 -31.52
CA ASN A 467 19.74 11.85 -32.50
C ASN A 467 18.48 12.24 -33.30
N PHE A 468 17.54 11.32 -33.45
CA PHE A 468 16.26 11.54 -34.15
C PHE A 468 15.14 11.94 -33.21
N TYR A 469 15.15 11.38 -31.98
CA TYR A 469 14.10 11.52 -30.99
C TYR A 469 14.69 11.83 -29.59
N PRO A 470 15.12 13.07 -29.31
CA PRO A 470 15.79 13.42 -28.04
C PRO A 470 14.96 13.12 -26.78
N ALA A 471 13.63 13.11 -26.88
CA ALA A 471 12.73 12.83 -25.76
C ALA A 471 12.89 11.42 -25.16
N ILE A 472 13.48 10.47 -25.92
CA ILE A 472 13.78 9.11 -25.43
C ILE A 472 14.79 9.13 -24.27
N ALA A 473 15.60 10.17 -24.13
CA ALA A 473 16.54 10.31 -23.02
C ALA A 473 15.83 10.28 -21.63
N ASN A 474 14.58 10.71 -21.57
CA ASN A 474 13.81 10.76 -20.32
C ASN A 474 13.13 9.44 -19.96
N VAL A 475 13.11 8.46 -20.87
CA VAL A 475 12.46 7.17 -20.62
C VAL A 475 13.33 6.33 -19.70
N GLN A 476 12.72 5.76 -18.66
CA GLN A 476 13.35 4.85 -17.70
C GLN A 476 12.53 3.58 -17.59
N LEU A 477 13.19 2.44 -17.55
CA LEU A 477 12.59 1.16 -17.22
C LEU A 477 12.50 1.08 -15.68
N ILE A 478 11.28 0.94 -15.15
CA ILE A 478 11.03 0.94 -13.70
C ILE A 478 10.66 -0.44 -13.15
N ASP A 479 10.18 -1.36 -14.02
CA ASP A 479 9.91 -2.74 -13.61
C ASP A 479 10.17 -3.69 -14.79
N TYR A 480 10.70 -4.88 -14.48
CA TYR A 480 11.02 -5.93 -15.44
C TYR A 480 10.64 -7.28 -14.87
N LYS A 481 9.60 -7.90 -15.43
CA LYS A 481 9.06 -9.18 -14.97
C LYS A 481 9.23 -10.25 -16.02
N VAL A 482 9.74 -11.39 -15.62
CA VAL A 482 9.92 -12.57 -16.47
C VAL A 482 9.12 -13.74 -15.90
N ARG A 483 8.36 -14.42 -16.77
CA ARG A 483 7.60 -15.62 -16.41
C ARG A 483 7.79 -16.72 -17.44
N ILE A 484 8.17 -17.90 -17.00
CA ILE A 484 8.14 -19.13 -17.80
C ILE A 484 6.68 -19.58 -17.93
N LEU A 485 6.20 -19.77 -19.16
CA LEU A 485 4.79 -20.10 -19.44
C LEU A 485 4.53 -21.60 -19.49
N ASP A 486 5.51 -22.37 -19.92
CA ASP A 486 5.41 -23.83 -20.02
C ASP A 486 6.64 -24.48 -19.35
N GLY A 487 6.52 -24.75 -18.06
CA GLY A 487 7.60 -25.37 -17.29
C GLY A 487 7.91 -26.82 -17.69
N ALA A 488 7.02 -27.50 -18.42
CA ALA A 488 7.24 -28.86 -18.88
C ALA A 488 8.28 -28.96 -20.01
N SER A 489 8.45 -27.88 -20.76
CA SER A 489 9.41 -27.79 -21.88
C SER A 489 10.86 -27.46 -21.45
N GLY A 490 11.12 -27.33 -20.15
CA GLY A 490 12.46 -27.06 -19.60
C GLY A 490 13.05 -25.75 -20.14
N THR A 491 14.28 -25.80 -20.66
CA THR A 491 14.98 -24.63 -21.21
C THR A 491 14.44 -24.13 -22.55
N ALA A 492 13.56 -24.90 -23.21
CA ALA A 492 12.86 -24.50 -24.43
C ALA A 492 11.47 -23.90 -24.16
N ALA A 493 11.12 -23.70 -22.90
CA ALA A 493 9.85 -23.11 -22.51
C ALA A 493 9.72 -21.67 -23.00
N LYS A 494 8.51 -21.29 -23.46
CA LYS A 494 8.20 -19.90 -23.77
C LYS A 494 8.31 -19.02 -22.54
N THR A 495 8.90 -17.86 -22.74
CA THR A 495 9.10 -16.85 -21.70
C THR A 495 8.31 -15.60 -22.05
N ARG A 496 7.50 -15.13 -21.11
CA ARG A 496 6.86 -13.82 -21.19
C ARG A 496 7.72 -12.81 -20.45
N VAL A 497 7.98 -11.68 -21.10
CA VAL A 497 8.60 -10.51 -20.51
C VAL A 497 7.58 -9.37 -20.48
N ILE A 498 7.41 -8.76 -19.33
CA ILE A 498 6.62 -7.53 -19.14
C ILE A 498 7.57 -6.45 -18.67
N ILE A 499 7.58 -5.31 -19.36
CA ILE A 499 8.39 -4.14 -19.05
C ILE A 499 7.44 -3.00 -18.67
N GLU A 500 7.73 -2.33 -17.57
CA GLU A 500 7.08 -1.08 -17.20
C GLU A 500 8.09 0.06 -17.35
N SER A 501 7.71 1.09 -18.12
CA SER A 501 8.55 2.24 -18.44
C SER A 501 7.87 3.53 -17.99
N THR A 502 8.66 4.58 -17.69
CA THR A 502 8.17 5.92 -17.38
C THR A 502 9.02 6.99 -18.07
N ASP A 503 8.42 8.16 -18.32
CA ASP A 503 9.13 9.37 -18.73
C ASP A 503 9.15 10.45 -17.64
N GLY A 504 8.77 10.06 -16.41
CA GLY A 504 8.61 10.95 -15.27
C GLY A 504 7.23 11.62 -15.17
N THR A 505 6.43 11.56 -16.25
CA THR A 505 5.05 12.09 -16.29
C THR A 505 4.04 10.95 -16.42
N ASP A 506 4.28 10.05 -17.38
CA ASP A 506 3.44 8.89 -17.65
C ASP A 506 4.19 7.60 -17.35
N THR A 507 3.41 6.54 -17.12
CA THR A 507 3.91 5.16 -16.97
C THR A 507 3.13 4.25 -17.90
N TRP A 508 3.81 3.33 -18.58
CA TRP A 508 3.19 2.39 -19.52
C TRP A 508 3.85 1.02 -19.48
N GLY A 509 3.05 -0.02 -19.75
CA GLY A 509 3.49 -1.40 -19.79
C GLY A 509 3.55 -1.96 -21.21
N THR A 510 4.55 -2.81 -21.47
CA THR A 510 4.70 -3.56 -22.72
C THR A 510 5.00 -5.02 -22.47
N VAL A 511 4.73 -5.88 -23.47
CA VAL A 511 4.90 -7.34 -23.37
C VAL A 511 5.55 -7.92 -24.61
N GLY A 512 6.44 -8.90 -24.41
CA GLY A 512 6.96 -9.75 -25.46
C GLY A 512 6.94 -11.22 -25.03
N VAL A 513 6.81 -12.14 -25.99
CA VAL A 513 6.73 -13.58 -25.72
C VAL A 513 7.52 -14.37 -26.75
N ASP A 514 8.57 -15.04 -26.29
CA ASP A 514 9.37 -15.95 -27.13
C ASP A 514 10.01 -17.06 -26.27
N ALA A 515 10.52 -18.11 -26.90
CA ALA A 515 11.35 -19.11 -26.22
C ALA A 515 12.73 -18.53 -25.84
N ASN A 516 13.19 -17.52 -26.57
CA ASN A 516 14.40 -16.76 -26.28
C ASN A 516 14.01 -15.51 -25.45
N ILE A 517 14.46 -15.46 -24.19
CA ILE A 517 14.21 -14.33 -23.30
C ILE A 517 14.71 -12.99 -23.86
N ILE A 518 15.78 -13.00 -24.66
CA ILE A 518 16.33 -11.78 -25.29
C ILE A 518 15.38 -11.28 -26.37
N GLU A 519 14.80 -12.19 -27.19
CA GLU A 519 13.80 -11.83 -28.20
C GLU A 519 12.53 -11.28 -27.54
N ALA A 520 12.01 -11.96 -26.50
CA ALA A 520 10.85 -11.47 -25.75
C ALA A 520 11.11 -10.08 -25.13
N SER A 521 12.34 -9.85 -24.63
CA SER A 521 12.73 -8.54 -24.09
C SER A 521 12.85 -7.48 -25.17
N TRP A 522 13.41 -7.84 -26.33
CA TRP A 522 13.55 -6.95 -27.47
C TRP A 522 12.20 -6.48 -27.99
N GLU A 523 11.24 -7.39 -28.16
CA GLU A 523 9.87 -7.06 -28.56
C GLU A 523 9.24 -6.05 -27.60
N ALA A 524 9.32 -6.29 -26.29
CA ALA A 524 8.78 -5.40 -25.28
C ALA A 524 9.48 -4.02 -25.25
N LEU A 525 10.81 -3.96 -25.45
CA LEU A 525 11.58 -2.71 -25.55
C LEU A 525 11.19 -1.90 -26.78
N VAL A 526 11.08 -2.54 -27.95
CA VAL A 526 10.66 -1.88 -29.20
C VAL A 526 9.27 -1.26 -29.04
N ASP A 527 8.29 -2.02 -28.55
CA ASP A 527 6.95 -1.52 -28.30
C ASP A 527 6.95 -0.36 -27.30
N SER A 528 7.80 -0.40 -26.25
CA SER A 528 7.90 0.67 -25.26
C SER A 528 8.37 1.99 -25.88
N VAL A 529 9.38 1.94 -26.74
CA VAL A 529 9.90 3.13 -27.42
C VAL A 529 8.91 3.64 -28.47
N GLU A 530 8.33 2.75 -29.28
CA GLU A 530 7.31 3.09 -30.28
C GLU A 530 6.11 3.80 -29.64
N TYR A 531 5.63 3.29 -28.50
CA TYR A 531 4.52 3.90 -27.77
C TYR A 531 4.86 5.31 -27.26
N LYS A 532 6.06 5.48 -26.68
CA LYS A 532 6.54 6.82 -26.25
C LYS A 532 6.55 7.81 -27.41
N LEU A 533 7.14 7.43 -28.53
CA LEU A 533 7.21 8.31 -29.70
C LEU A 533 5.82 8.67 -30.25
N PHE A 534 4.90 7.72 -30.23
CA PHE A 534 3.51 7.96 -30.60
C PHE A 534 2.83 8.96 -29.65
N GLN A 535 3.05 8.84 -28.34
CA GLN A 535 2.49 9.79 -27.37
C GLN A 535 3.04 11.21 -27.57
N ASP A 536 4.33 11.33 -27.86
CA ASP A 536 4.97 12.61 -28.12
C ASP A 536 4.47 13.27 -29.43
N GLU A 537 4.21 12.47 -30.45
CA GLU A 537 3.59 12.98 -31.70
C GLU A 537 2.17 13.51 -31.47
N LYS A 538 1.40 12.84 -30.62
CA LYS A 538 0.03 13.24 -30.26
C LYS A 538 -0.04 14.53 -29.44
N ARG A 539 1.03 14.87 -28.71
CA ARG A 539 1.12 16.06 -27.86
C ARG A 539 1.60 17.31 -28.62
N LYS A 540 2.16 17.14 -29.82
CA LYS A 540 2.53 18.23 -30.76
C LYS A 540 1.33 18.72 -31.55
#